data_00538743a6976adc2bf560ea3151fe78
#
_entry.id   00538743a6976adc2bf560ea3151fe78
#
_cell.length_a   1.000
_cell.length_b   1.000
_cell.length_c   1.000
_cell.angle_alpha   90.00
_cell.angle_beta   90.00
_cell.angle_gamma   90.00
#
_symmetry.space_group_name_H-M   'P 1'
#
loop_
_entity.id
_entity.type
_entity.pdbx_description
1 polymer ?
#
loop_
_entity_poly.entity_id
_entity_poly.type
_entity_poly.pdbx_seq_one_letter_code
_entity_poly.pdbx_strand_id
1 'polypeptide(L)'
;GLSWVLPDLFFKPYPCNHFTHAGIDAVRLLRTKGITPDQIESLELGVPTPVLRTIAEPRESKIKPESGYHAAFSGPYTVAAAFYRDNGLGLFHEDFDDEAAKDPEILALAAKVTVASSAECEAIYPYQLPAVLTAHLKDGSSVTEKVLVNRGGPQNPLSNAELALKFESNVRSIMTPEKAQKLSEIIFGFATDQYSLDD
;
A
#
# COMPACT_ATOMS: atom_id res chain seq x y z
N GLY A 1 28.92 -11.35 14.80
CA GLY A 1 28.12 -10.17 14.97
C GLY A 1 27.59 -10.04 16.38
N LEU A 2 27.47 -8.79 16.83
CA LEU A 2 26.91 -8.47 18.14
C LEU A 2 25.40 -8.22 18.09
N SER A 3 24.84 -8.03 16.88
CA SER A 3 23.41 -7.82 16.67
C SER A 3 22.98 -8.37 15.31
N TRP A 4 21.70 -8.68 15.20
CA TRP A 4 21.06 -9.10 13.96
C TRP A 4 20.18 -7.96 13.45
N VAL A 5 20.31 -7.61 12.17
CA VAL A 5 19.46 -6.59 11.51
C VAL A 5 18.23 -7.18 10.83
N LEU A 6 18.10 -8.50 10.77
CA LEU A 6 16.95 -9.17 10.17
C LEU A 6 15.60 -8.76 10.80
N PRO A 7 15.49 -8.58 12.13
CA PRO A 7 14.25 -8.10 12.76
C PRO A 7 13.84 -6.68 12.35
N ASP A 8 14.78 -5.88 11.81
CA ASP A 8 14.53 -4.49 11.40
C ASP A 8 14.08 -4.36 9.94
N LEU A 9 13.92 -5.48 9.21
CA LEU A 9 13.49 -5.48 7.83
C LEU A 9 11.99 -5.18 7.70
N PHE A 10 11.63 -4.53 6.58
CA PHE A 10 10.25 -4.31 6.18
C PHE A 10 9.77 -5.39 5.21
N PHE A 11 8.63 -6.00 5.51
CA PHE A 11 7.87 -6.79 4.55
C PHE A 11 6.90 -5.86 3.82
N LYS A 12 7.14 -5.56 2.55
CA LYS A 12 6.24 -4.72 1.76
C LYS A 12 4.88 -5.40 1.59
N PRO A 13 3.78 -4.84 2.13
CA PRO A 13 2.45 -5.41 1.91
C PRO A 13 1.99 -5.30 0.45
N TYR A 14 2.43 -4.25 -0.28
CA TYR A 14 2.00 -3.93 -1.64
C TYR A 14 3.15 -4.02 -2.65
N PRO A 15 2.91 -4.48 -3.90
CA PRO A 15 3.92 -4.59 -4.95
C PRO A 15 4.15 -3.25 -5.68
N CYS A 16 4.28 -2.16 -4.93
CA CYS A 16 4.49 -0.81 -5.46
C CYS A 16 5.62 -0.08 -4.73
N ASN A 17 5.86 1.18 -5.09
CA ASN A 17 6.87 2.00 -4.44
C ASN A 17 6.53 2.19 -2.95
N HIS A 18 7.51 2.04 -2.06
CA HIS A 18 7.27 2.07 -0.61
C HIS A 18 6.72 3.41 -0.11
N PHE A 19 7.04 4.52 -0.80
CA PHE A 19 6.51 5.84 -0.44
C PHE A 19 4.99 5.99 -0.62
N THR A 20 4.33 5.06 -1.31
CA THR A 20 2.87 5.08 -1.50
C THR A 20 2.12 4.24 -0.46
N HIS A 21 2.80 3.37 0.29
CA HIS A 21 2.17 2.39 1.17
C HIS A 21 1.31 3.03 2.27
N ALA A 22 1.84 4.05 2.95
CA ALA A 22 1.11 4.75 4.00
C ALA A 22 -0.15 5.45 3.46
N GLY A 23 -0.11 5.95 2.21
CA GLY A 23 -1.28 6.51 1.52
C GLY A 23 -2.35 5.46 1.24
N ILE A 24 -1.96 4.25 0.82
CA ILE A 24 -2.87 3.11 0.63
C ILE A 24 -3.52 2.70 1.96
N ASP A 25 -2.72 2.59 3.03
CA ASP A 25 -3.24 2.26 4.36
C ASP A 25 -4.19 3.35 4.90
N ALA A 26 -3.92 4.63 4.64
CA ALA A 26 -4.82 5.74 5.00
C ALA A 26 -6.17 5.64 4.26
N VAL A 27 -6.18 5.25 2.98
CA VAL A 27 -7.44 4.97 2.25
C VAL A 27 -8.20 3.81 2.89
N ARG A 28 -7.52 2.73 3.28
CA ARG A 28 -8.17 1.60 3.97
C ARG A 28 -8.86 2.06 5.26
N LEU A 29 -8.22 2.96 6.03
CA LEU A 29 -8.84 3.57 7.22
C LEU A 29 -10.06 4.43 6.87
N LEU A 30 -10.00 5.25 5.81
CA LEU A 30 -11.15 6.02 5.34
C LEU A 30 -12.33 5.10 4.96
N ARG A 31 -12.05 3.99 4.25
CA ARG A 31 -13.07 2.99 3.88
C ARG A 31 -13.72 2.34 5.10
N THR A 32 -12.99 2.06 6.17
CA THR A 32 -13.58 1.54 7.42
C THR A 32 -14.53 2.53 8.11
N LYS A 33 -14.36 3.83 7.82
CA LYS A 33 -15.28 4.90 8.25
C LYS A 33 -16.46 5.12 7.30
N GLY A 34 -16.58 4.30 6.25
CA GLY A 34 -17.67 4.36 5.28
C GLY A 34 -17.48 5.41 4.19
N ILE A 35 -16.28 5.97 4.02
CA ILE A 35 -16.00 6.91 2.94
C ILE A 35 -15.87 6.15 1.62
N THR A 36 -16.64 6.56 0.63
CA THR A 36 -16.69 5.96 -0.71
C THR A 36 -16.27 6.96 -1.80
N PRO A 37 -15.79 6.50 -2.98
CA PRO A 37 -15.29 7.37 -4.05
C PRO A 37 -16.30 8.43 -4.53
N ASP A 38 -17.58 8.10 -4.56
CA ASP A 38 -18.65 8.99 -5.03
C ASP A 38 -18.90 10.18 -4.10
N GLN A 39 -18.53 10.07 -2.81
CA GLN A 39 -18.61 11.17 -1.84
C GLN A 39 -17.45 12.16 -1.98
N ILE A 40 -16.34 11.78 -2.65
CA ILE A 40 -15.11 12.57 -2.66
C ILE A 40 -15.19 13.73 -3.66
N GLU A 41 -14.93 14.94 -3.18
CA GLU A 41 -14.68 16.12 -3.99
C GLU A 41 -13.20 16.22 -4.38
N SER A 42 -12.28 16.12 -3.39
CA SER A 42 -10.83 16.11 -3.60
C SER A 42 -10.11 15.34 -2.49
N LEU A 43 -8.86 14.98 -2.77
CA LEU A 43 -7.96 14.28 -1.83
C LEU A 43 -6.63 15.03 -1.74
N GLU A 44 -6.13 15.21 -0.52
CA GLU A 44 -4.80 15.78 -0.25
C GLU A 44 -3.94 14.74 0.44
N LEU A 45 -2.87 14.29 -0.25
CA LEU A 45 -1.89 13.35 0.28
C LEU A 45 -0.64 14.12 0.72
N GLY A 46 -0.49 14.27 2.02
CA GLY A 46 0.70 14.86 2.65
C GLY A 46 1.79 13.79 2.86
N VAL A 47 3.01 14.06 2.37
CA VAL A 47 4.17 13.15 2.46
C VAL A 47 5.44 13.96 2.75
N PRO A 48 6.61 13.33 3.06
CA PRO A 48 7.88 14.03 3.15
C PRO A 48 8.29 14.64 1.80
N THR A 49 8.87 15.83 1.81
CA THR A 49 9.34 16.55 0.60
C THR A 49 10.25 15.72 -0.31
N PRO A 50 11.26 14.95 0.21
CA PRO A 50 12.15 14.18 -0.66
C PRO A 50 11.48 13.13 -1.53
N VAL A 51 10.26 12.67 -1.16
CA VAL A 51 9.57 11.61 -1.90
C VAL A 51 8.69 12.15 -3.04
N LEU A 52 8.38 13.47 -3.05
CA LEU A 52 7.50 14.10 -4.03
C LEU A 52 7.93 13.83 -5.47
N ARG A 53 9.23 13.97 -5.78
CA ARG A 53 9.74 13.73 -7.11
C ARG A 53 9.55 12.29 -7.61
N THR A 54 9.38 11.33 -6.68
CA THR A 54 9.18 9.91 -7.04
C THR A 54 7.72 9.60 -7.28
N ILE A 55 6.81 10.07 -6.42
CA ILE A 55 5.40 9.64 -6.43
C ILE A 55 4.41 10.72 -6.87
N ALA A 56 4.84 11.99 -6.99
CA ALA A 56 3.98 13.13 -7.29
C ALA A 56 4.35 13.85 -8.60
N GLU A 57 5.60 13.73 -9.04
CA GLU A 57 6.13 14.54 -10.15
C GLU A 57 6.63 13.68 -11.33
N PRO A 58 6.44 14.15 -12.56
CA PRO A 58 5.53 15.24 -12.93
C PRO A 58 4.06 14.81 -12.79
N ARG A 59 3.20 15.75 -12.35
CA ARG A 59 1.80 15.47 -11.99
C ARG A 59 1.03 14.73 -13.10
N GLU A 60 1.19 15.15 -14.36
CA GLU A 60 0.45 14.61 -15.49
C GLU A 60 0.67 13.09 -15.65
N SER A 61 1.90 12.63 -15.48
CA SER A 61 2.23 11.20 -15.55
C SER A 61 1.80 10.42 -14.29
N LYS A 62 1.56 11.10 -13.18
CA LYS A 62 1.12 10.45 -11.94
C LYS A 62 -0.40 10.28 -11.88
N ILE A 63 -1.17 11.24 -12.36
CA ILE A 63 -2.63 11.11 -12.44
C ILE A 63 -3.09 10.24 -13.61
N LYS A 64 -2.24 10.04 -14.62
CA LYS A 64 -2.51 9.19 -15.78
C LYS A 64 -1.23 8.42 -16.15
N PRO A 65 -0.89 7.35 -15.42
CA PRO A 65 0.30 6.57 -15.70
C PRO A 65 0.20 5.87 -17.07
N GLU A 66 1.32 5.77 -17.77
CA GLU A 66 1.41 5.18 -19.12
C GLU A 66 1.32 3.65 -19.09
N SER A 67 1.66 3.03 -17.95
CA SER A 67 1.68 1.57 -17.75
C SER A 67 1.46 1.22 -16.28
N GLY A 68 1.23 -0.05 -16.01
CA GLY A 68 1.16 -0.58 -14.65
C GLY A 68 2.44 -0.33 -13.85
N TYR A 69 3.61 -0.41 -14.50
CA TYR A 69 4.88 -0.07 -13.83
C TYR A 69 4.91 1.41 -13.38
N HIS A 70 4.48 2.35 -14.23
CA HIS A 70 4.39 3.76 -13.85
C HIS A 70 3.33 3.99 -12.76
N ALA A 71 2.22 3.26 -12.80
CA ALA A 71 1.17 3.29 -11.78
C ALA A 71 1.71 2.90 -10.39
N ALA A 72 2.59 1.91 -10.32
CA ALA A 72 3.24 1.47 -9.07
C ALA A 72 4.15 2.55 -8.43
N PHE A 73 4.49 3.64 -9.16
CA PHE A 73 5.25 4.79 -8.68
C PHE A 73 4.41 6.07 -8.63
N SER A 74 3.09 5.95 -8.59
CA SER A 74 2.18 7.08 -8.54
C SER A 74 1.41 7.15 -7.22
N GLY A 75 1.61 8.21 -6.43
CA GLY A 75 0.80 8.52 -5.26
C GLY A 75 -0.68 8.73 -5.62
N PRO A 76 -1.02 9.57 -6.61
CA PRO A 76 -2.39 9.74 -7.07
C PRO A 76 -3.08 8.44 -7.47
N TYR A 77 -2.43 7.62 -8.31
CA TYR A 77 -3.00 6.36 -8.76
C TYR A 77 -3.22 5.36 -7.60
N THR A 78 -2.20 5.15 -6.76
CA THR A 78 -2.29 4.17 -5.67
C THR A 78 -3.33 4.54 -4.61
N VAL A 79 -3.48 5.83 -4.31
CA VAL A 79 -4.55 6.34 -3.43
C VAL A 79 -5.91 6.09 -4.08
N ALA A 80 -6.08 6.42 -5.36
CA ALA A 80 -7.33 6.20 -6.07
C ALA A 80 -7.68 4.71 -6.16
N ALA A 81 -6.73 3.87 -6.61
CA ALA A 81 -6.94 2.43 -6.76
C ALA A 81 -7.35 1.76 -5.44
N ALA A 82 -6.78 2.18 -4.30
CA ALA A 82 -7.10 1.64 -2.99
C ALA A 82 -8.56 1.88 -2.54
N PHE A 83 -9.28 2.84 -3.13
CA PHE A 83 -10.71 2.99 -2.90
C PHE A 83 -11.55 1.93 -3.61
N TYR A 84 -11.10 1.44 -4.77
CA TYR A 84 -11.85 0.51 -5.61
C TYR A 84 -11.39 -0.95 -5.46
N ARG A 85 -10.13 -1.16 -5.04
CA ARG A 85 -9.48 -2.47 -5.02
C ARG A 85 -9.06 -2.85 -3.60
N ASP A 86 -9.24 -4.11 -3.24
CA ASP A 86 -8.72 -4.68 -2.00
C ASP A 86 -8.83 -6.21 -2.07
N ASN A 87 -7.70 -6.91 -2.05
CA ASN A 87 -7.66 -8.38 -2.01
C ASN A 87 -7.62 -8.93 -0.57
N GLY A 88 -7.99 -8.12 0.42
CA GLY A 88 -7.89 -8.44 1.85
C GLY A 88 -6.61 -7.89 2.50
N LEU A 89 -5.50 -7.79 1.76
CA LEU A 89 -4.27 -7.14 2.22
C LEU A 89 -4.20 -5.66 1.79
N GLY A 90 -4.83 -5.33 0.67
CA GLY A 90 -4.85 -4.04 -0.04
C GLY A 90 -4.60 -4.25 -1.53
N LEU A 91 -3.85 -3.37 -2.18
CA LEU A 91 -3.50 -3.50 -3.59
C LEU A 91 -2.53 -4.66 -3.84
N PHE A 92 -2.69 -5.31 -5.01
CA PHE A 92 -1.84 -6.43 -5.40
C PHE A 92 -1.37 -6.32 -6.86
N HIS A 93 -0.73 -7.37 -7.41
CA HIS A 93 -0.07 -7.34 -8.73
C HIS A 93 -1.02 -6.98 -9.86
N GLU A 94 -2.24 -7.51 -9.87
CA GLU A 94 -3.26 -7.24 -10.88
C GLU A 94 -3.74 -5.78 -10.90
N ASP A 95 -3.55 -5.05 -9.81
CA ASP A 95 -3.90 -3.62 -9.73
C ASP A 95 -2.84 -2.73 -10.39
N PHE A 96 -1.73 -3.32 -10.81
CA PHE A 96 -0.59 -2.68 -11.46
C PHE A 96 -0.27 -3.30 -12.81
N ASP A 97 -1.21 -3.96 -13.46
CA ASP A 97 -1.07 -4.31 -14.88
C ASP A 97 -1.46 -3.12 -15.80
N ASP A 98 -1.16 -3.23 -17.09
CA ASP A 98 -1.37 -2.14 -18.03
C ASP A 98 -2.86 -1.86 -18.31
N GLU A 99 -3.74 -2.81 -18.07
CA GLU A 99 -5.19 -2.64 -18.20
C GLU A 99 -5.77 -1.96 -16.95
N ALA A 100 -5.35 -2.37 -15.76
CA ALA A 100 -5.74 -1.71 -14.51
C ALA A 100 -5.30 -0.24 -14.48
N ALA A 101 -4.12 0.06 -15.03
CA ALA A 101 -3.59 1.43 -15.13
C ALA A 101 -4.45 2.36 -16.03
N LYS A 102 -5.37 1.81 -16.82
CA LYS A 102 -6.28 2.54 -17.71
C LYS A 102 -7.71 2.63 -17.19
N ASP A 103 -8.00 2.06 -16.03
CA ASP A 103 -9.35 2.05 -15.44
C ASP A 103 -9.87 3.49 -15.28
N PRO A 104 -10.97 3.87 -15.99
CA PRO A 104 -11.44 5.25 -16.04
C PRO A 104 -11.94 5.77 -14.69
N GLU A 105 -12.47 4.91 -13.82
CA GLU A 105 -12.94 5.30 -12.48
C GLU A 105 -11.75 5.63 -11.57
N ILE A 106 -10.71 4.79 -11.61
CA ILE A 106 -9.46 5.02 -10.88
C ILE A 106 -8.79 6.31 -11.37
N LEU A 107 -8.67 6.51 -12.69
CA LEU A 107 -8.05 7.71 -13.27
C LEU A 107 -8.85 8.98 -12.95
N ALA A 108 -10.18 8.91 -12.97
CA ALA A 108 -11.02 10.04 -12.60
C ALA A 108 -10.83 10.46 -11.13
N LEU A 109 -10.66 9.50 -10.22
CA LEU A 109 -10.36 9.79 -8.82
C LEU A 109 -8.90 10.24 -8.63
N ALA A 110 -7.94 9.62 -9.33
CA ALA A 110 -6.52 10.01 -9.29
C ALA A 110 -6.32 11.48 -9.70
N ALA A 111 -7.09 11.96 -10.67
CA ALA A 111 -7.06 13.37 -11.08
C ALA A 111 -7.46 14.36 -9.97
N LYS A 112 -8.23 13.90 -8.97
CA LYS A 112 -8.64 14.68 -7.79
C LYS A 112 -7.63 14.64 -6.64
N VAL A 113 -6.57 13.82 -6.74
CA VAL A 113 -5.53 13.71 -5.72
C VAL A 113 -4.46 14.77 -5.94
N THR A 114 -4.18 15.55 -4.91
CA THR A 114 -3.02 16.43 -4.81
C THR A 114 -2.03 15.84 -3.83
N VAL A 115 -0.76 15.80 -4.19
CA VAL A 115 0.32 15.34 -3.29
C VAL A 115 1.20 16.53 -2.95
N ALA A 116 1.42 16.76 -1.67
CA ALA A 116 2.21 17.89 -1.18
C ALA A 116 3.08 17.51 0.03
N SER A 117 4.02 18.37 0.39
CA SER A 117 4.79 18.19 1.61
C SER A 117 3.93 18.37 2.86
N SER A 118 4.19 17.56 3.88
CA SER A 118 3.57 17.65 5.20
C SER A 118 4.64 17.80 6.27
N ALA A 119 4.55 18.83 7.08
CA ALA A 119 5.49 19.07 8.18
C ALA A 119 5.50 17.91 9.20
N GLU A 120 4.34 17.28 9.42
CA GLU A 120 4.22 16.13 10.31
C GLU A 120 4.96 14.91 9.74
N CYS A 121 4.91 14.72 8.42
CA CYS A 121 5.64 13.64 7.74
C CYS A 121 7.15 13.92 7.69
N GLU A 122 7.56 15.18 7.48
CA GLU A 122 8.97 15.59 7.51
C GLU A 122 9.63 15.26 8.85
N ALA A 123 8.92 15.47 9.96
CA ALA A 123 9.46 15.33 11.31
C ALA A 123 9.96 13.91 11.64
N ILE A 124 9.45 12.90 10.94
CA ILE A 124 9.78 11.48 11.21
C ILE A 124 10.50 10.79 10.04
N TYR A 125 10.62 11.45 8.90
CA TYR A 125 11.43 10.97 7.78
C TYR A 125 12.94 11.16 8.10
N PRO A 126 13.84 10.23 7.74
CA PRO A 126 13.62 9.03 6.92
C PRO A 126 13.35 7.75 7.73
N TYR A 127 13.16 7.83 9.03
CA TYR A 127 12.97 6.66 9.91
C TYR A 127 11.66 5.92 9.64
N GLN A 128 10.65 6.63 9.16
CA GLN A 128 9.40 6.11 8.63
C GLN A 128 9.10 6.77 7.28
N LEU A 129 8.18 6.16 6.52
CA LEU A 129 7.68 6.70 5.25
C LEU A 129 6.18 7.03 5.42
N PRO A 130 5.86 8.08 6.19
CA PRO A 130 4.50 8.40 6.60
C PRO A 130 3.67 9.02 5.50
N ALA A 131 2.35 9.01 5.71
CA ALA A 131 1.40 9.81 4.97
C ALA A 131 0.28 10.36 5.86
N VAL A 132 -0.21 11.53 5.49
CA VAL A 132 -1.44 12.15 6.00
C VAL A 132 -2.37 12.33 4.82
N LEU A 133 -3.52 11.66 4.84
CA LEU A 133 -4.51 11.74 3.76
C LEU A 133 -5.76 12.45 4.26
N THR A 134 -6.12 13.57 3.63
CA THR A 134 -7.36 14.29 3.88
C THR A 134 -8.31 14.11 2.69
N ALA A 135 -9.49 13.58 2.97
CA ALA A 135 -10.60 13.52 2.01
C ALA A 135 -11.55 14.71 2.27
N HIS A 136 -11.70 15.57 1.28
CA HIS A 136 -12.72 16.61 1.24
C HIS A 136 -13.95 16.03 0.55
N LEU A 137 -15.09 16.10 1.22
CA LEU A 137 -16.33 15.48 0.74
C LEU A 137 -17.24 16.49 0.08
N LYS A 138 -18.11 16.03 -0.81
CA LYS A 138 -19.07 16.86 -1.54
C LYS A 138 -20.10 17.58 -0.67
N ASP A 139 -20.31 17.11 0.57
CA ASP A 139 -21.17 17.75 1.56
C ASP A 139 -20.48 18.92 2.32
N GLY A 140 -19.21 19.20 1.98
CA GLY A 140 -18.37 20.22 2.58
C GLY A 140 -17.61 19.76 3.83
N SER A 141 -17.81 18.54 4.31
CA SER A 141 -17.04 17.98 5.41
C SER A 141 -15.68 17.46 4.95
N SER A 142 -14.79 17.18 5.91
CA SER A 142 -13.48 16.59 5.62
C SER A 142 -13.13 15.52 6.66
N VAL A 143 -12.47 14.47 6.21
CA VAL A 143 -11.96 13.38 7.06
C VAL A 143 -10.49 13.21 6.80
N THR A 144 -9.67 13.17 7.87
CA THR A 144 -8.22 12.99 7.77
C THR A 144 -7.79 11.70 8.44
N GLU A 145 -6.95 10.93 7.77
CA GLU A 145 -6.27 9.75 8.29
C GLU A 145 -4.76 9.94 8.26
N LYS A 146 -4.11 9.47 9.30
CA LYS A 146 -2.65 9.55 9.47
C LYS A 146 -2.07 8.16 9.63
N VAL A 147 -1.13 7.81 8.78
CA VAL A 147 -0.32 6.60 8.89
C VAL A 147 1.12 7.04 9.08
N LEU A 148 1.53 7.17 10.32
CA LEU A 148 2.86 7.68 10.69
C LEU A 148 3.89 6.57 10.83
N VAL A 149 3.44 5.32 11.02
CA VAL A 149 4.27 4.13 11.12
C VAL A 149 3.87 3.15 10.04
N ASN A 150 4.82 2.80 9.18
CA ASN A 150 4.58 1.93 8.05
C ASN A 150 4.18 0.51 8.48
N ARG A 151 3.15 -0.03 7.84
CA ARG A 151 2.78 -1.44 7.97
C ARG A 151 3.82 -2.33 7.31
N GLY A 152 4.16 -3.43 7.98
CA GLY A 152 5.18 -4.39 7.55
C GLY A 152 6.57 -4.15 8.13
N GLY A 153 6.78 -3.06 8.87
CA GLY A 153 8.01 -2.79 9.61
C GLY A 153 7.96 -3.23 11.08
N PRO A 154 9.08 -3.14 11.81
CA PRO A 154 9.19 -3.67 13.17
C PRO A 154 8.18 -3.09 14.17
N GLN A 155 7.79 -1.81 14.00
CA GLN A 155 6.85 -1.14 14.89
C GLN A 155 5.37 -1.36 14.51
N ASN A 156 5.11 -1.91 13.33
CA ASN A 156 3.77 -2.25 12.83
C ASN A 156 3.87 -3.48 11.91
N PRO A 157 4.23 -4.65 12.43
CA PRO A 157 4.50 -5.84 11.65
C PRO A 157 3.23 -6.40 11.00
N LEU A 158 3.40 -7.08 9.88
CA LEU A 158 2.33 -7.93 9.35
C LEU A 158 2.14 -9.13 10.30
N SER A 159 0.88 -9.47 10.54
CA SER A 159 0.52 -10.70 11.24
C SER A 159 0.87 -11.94 10.40
N ASN A 160 0.97 -13.11 11.02
CA ASN A 160 1.17 -14.37 10.31
C ASN A 160 0.06 -14.63 9.28
N ALA A 161 -1.19 -14.25 9.59
CA ALA A 161 -2.30 -14.36 8.64
C ALA A 161 -2.12 -13.45 7.41
N GLU A 162 -1.64 -12.22 7.59
CA GLU A 162 -1.33 -11.32 6.47
C GLU A 162 -0.14 -11.81 5.64
N LEU A 163 0.88 -12.38 6.28
CA LEU A 163 2.02 -12.99 5.58
C LEU A 163 1.58 -14.23 4.78
N ALA A 164 0.72 -15.09 5.35
CA ALA A 164 0.14 -16.23 4.65
C ALA A 164 -0.70 -15.77 3.44
N LEU A 165 -1.59 -14.79 3.61
CA LEU A 165 -2.39 -14.21 2.53
C LEU A 165 -1.51 -13.63 1.42
N LYS A 166 -0.43 -12.92 1.79
CA LYS A 166 0.54 -12.41 0.81
C LYS A 166 1.22 -13.54 0.05
N PHE A 167 1.64 -14.60 0.74
CA PHE A 167 2.25 -15.76 0.11
C PHE A 167 1.27 -16.45 -0.85
N GLU A 168 0.07 -16.77 -0.41
CA GLU A 168 -0.97 -17.42 -1.21
C GLU A 168 -1.30 -16.58 -2.46
N SER A 169 -1.45 -15.26 -2.30
CA SER A 169 -1.68 -14.33 -3.41
C SER A 169 -0.54 -14.33 -4.42
N ASN A 170 0.71 -14.43 -3.98
CA ASN A 170 1.88 -14.46 -4.87
C ASN A 170 1.97 -15.78 -5.68
N VAL A 171 1.56 -16.91 -5.11
CA VAL A 171 1.75 -18.22 -5.75
C VAL A 171 0.51 -18.74 -6.47
N ARG A 172 -0.64 -18.07 -6.38
CA ARG A 172 -1.93 -18.53 -6.92
C ARG A 172 -1.94 -18.82 -8.43
N SER A 173 -1.04 -18.19 -9.20
CA SER A 173 -0.90 -18.42 -10.65
C SER A 173 -0.10 -19.67 -11.01
N ILE A 174 0.67 -20.23 -10.05
CA ILE A 174 1.61 -21.35 -10.27
C ILE A 174 1.38 -22.54 -9.34
N MET A 175 0.49 -22.38 -8.35
CA MET A 175 0.28 -23.38 -7.31
C MET A 175 -1.21 -23.50 -6.96
N THR A 176 -1.68 -24.71 -6.67
CA THR A 176 -3.06 -24.88 -6.18
C THR A 176 -3.20 -24.39 -4.73
N PRO A 177 -4.41 -23.96 -4.29
CA PRO A 177 -4.61 -23.49 -2.92
C PRO A 177 -4.16 -24.51 -1.86
N GLU A 178 -4.41 -25.80 -2.07
CA GLU A 178 -4.04 -26.85 -1.12
C GLU A 178 -2.51 -26.99 -0.97
N LYS A 179 -1.78 -26.85 -2.10
CA LYS A 179 -0.30 -26.87 -2.07
C LYS A 179 0.25 -25.63 -1.42
N ALA A 180 -0.33 -24.47 -1.71
CA ALA A 180 0.07 -23.20 -1.11
C ALA A 180 -0.14 -23.22 0.42
N GLN A 181 -1.28 -23.69 0.87
CA GLN A 181 -1.59 -23.84 2.29
C GLN A 181 -0.62 -24.77 2.97
N LYS A 182 -0.41 -25.98 2.41
CA LYS A 182 0.54 -26.96 2.99
C LYS A 182 1.96 -26.39 3.09
N LEU A 183 2.44 -25.69 2.07
CA LEU A 183 3.77 -25.07 2.10
C LEU A 183 3.86 -23.96 3.14
N SER A 184 2.81 -23.14 3.27
CA SER A 184 2.73 -22.12 4.30
C SER A 184 2.80 -22.72 5.71
N GLU A 185 2.03 -23.79 5.97
CA GLU A 185 2.04 -24.53 7.24
C GLU A 185 3.43 -25.07 7.58
N ILE A 186 4.12 -25.68 6.61
CA ILE A 186 5.48 -26.18 6.78
C ILE A 186 6.46 -25.06 7.14
N ILE A 187 6.42 -23.94 6.37
CA ILE A 187 7.32 -22.80 6.61
C ILE A 187 7.11 -22.19 8.01
N PHE A 188 5.86 -21.98 8.41
CA PHE A 188 5.56 -21.49 9.74
C PHE A 188 5.90 -22.52 10.84
N GLY A 189 5.77 -23.81 10.52
CA GLY A 189 6.10 -24.91 11.43
C GLY A 189 7.59 -25.01 11.77
N PHE A 190 8.51 -24.53 10.90
CA PHE A 190 9.94 -24.47 11.24
C PHE A 190 10.23 -23.57 12.45
N ALA A 191 9.43 -22.55 12.67
CA ALA A 191 9.58 -21.68 13.84
C ALA A 191 9.19 -22.34 15.18
N THR A 192 8.50 -23.49 15.11
CA THR A 192 8.01 -24.24 16.27
C THR A 192 8.62 -25.62 16.42
N ASP A 193 9.69 -25.92 15.67
CA ASP A 193 10.35 -27.24 15.59
C ASP A 193 9.41 -28.40 15.21
N GLN A 194 8.28 -28.10 14.56
CA GLN A 194 7.33 -29.11 14.07
C GLN A 194 7.83 -29.86 12.85
N TYR A 195 8.72 -29.23 12.08
CA TYR A 195 9.29 -29.77 10.85
C TYR A 195 10.80 -29.61 10.86
N SER A 196 11.49 -30.51 10.16
CA SER A 196 12.93 -30.44 9.87
C SER A 196 13.16 -30.19 8.38
N LEU A 197 14.42 -29.91 8.00
CA LEU A 197 14.79 -29.78 6.58
C LEU A 197 14.75 -31.10 5.83
N ASP A 198 14.58 -32.22 6.55
CA ASP A 198 14.54 -33.57 5.98
C ASP A 198 13.09 -34.03 5.70
N ASP A 199 12.08 -33.27 6.12
CA ASP A 199 10.64 -33.49 5.88
C ASP A 199 10.19 -32.87 4.54
#